data_4b2e40e4b5e2fab7f245366bdf35a11c
#
_entry.id   4b2e40e4b5e2fab7f245366bdf35a11c
#
_cell.length_a   1.000
_cell.length_b   1.000
_cell.length_c   1.000
_cell.angle_alpha   90.00
_cell.angle_beta   90.00
_cell.angle_gamma   90.00
#
_symmetry.space_group_name_H-M   'P 1'
#
loop_
_entity.id
_entity.type
_entity.pdbx_description
1 polymer ?
#
loop_
_entity_poly.entity_id
_entity_poly.type
_entity_poly.pdbx_seq_one_letter_code
_entity_poly.pdbx_strand_id
1 'polypeptide(L)'
;LEHTAFPGTLSVDLEPLLGLWLSVGRSVARAGVRKLVIFNSHGGQKGHVDQAALRLRVECGLLVVRAHSFGFGVPPGLFDVDELAHGLHGGAVETSLMLHLRPDLVRREALADFPSIGRALAARGGVLGVEKPVGMAWMAQDLHPSGACGDARQASAEKGRELLEHMANRLAALLDEVAAQPLPG
;
A
#
# COMPACT_ATOMS: atom_id res chain seq x y z
N LEU A 1 8.81 8.60 3.52
CA LEU A 1 10.26 8.85 3.53
C LEU A 1 10.91 8.44 2.20
N GLU A 2 10.52 7.32 1.62
CA GLU A 2 11.17 6.69 0.46
C GLU A 2 11.14 7.51 -0.83
N HIS A 3 10.31 8.57 -0.91
CA HIS A 3 10.21 9.46 -2.08
C HIS A 3 10.82 10.85 -1.88
N THR A 4 11.46 11.11 -0.73
CA THR A 4 11.94 12.46 -0.36
C THR A 4 13.06 13.01 -1.24
N ALA A 5 13.70 12.20 -2.07
CA ALA A 5 14.65 12.66 -3.08
C ALA A 5 13.99 13.40 -4.26
N PHE A 6 12.65 13.29 -4.41
CA PHE A 6 11.94 13.93 -5.51
C PHE A 6 11.37 15.29 -5.09
N PRO A 7 11.58 16.36 -5.89
CA PRO A 7 11.07 17.69 -5.58
C PRO A 7 9.56 17.71 -5.39
N GLY A 8 9.10 18.44 -4.37
CA GLY A 8 7.68 18.56 -4.04
C GLY A 8 7.14 17.47 -3.13
N THR A 9 7.92 16.44 -2.79
CA THR A 9 7.51 15.44 -1.80
C THR A 9 7.51 16.04 -0.40
N LEU A 10 6.35 16.01 0.24
CA LEU A 10 6.21 16.34 1.66
C LEU A 10 6.18 15.04 2.47
N SER A 11 6.92 15.03 3.56
CA SER A 11 7.01 13.88 4.47
C SER A 11 6.98 14.34 5.92
N VAL A 12 6.64 13.44 6.82
CA VAL A 12 6.69 13.64 8.26
C VAL A 12 7.49 12.48 8.87
N ASP A 13 8.22 12.78 9.95
CA ASP A 13 9.00 11.78 10.66
C ASP A 13 8.10 10.77 11.37
N LEU A 14 8.66 9.59 11.67
CA LEU A 14 7.93 8.46 12.26
C LEU A 14 7.28 8.82 13.58
N GLU A 15 8.00 9.47 14.49
CA GLU A 15 7.54 9.74 15.84
C GLU A 15 6.32 10.68 15.88
N PRO A 16 6.32 11.83 15.17
CA PRO A 16 5.13 12.67 15.07
C PRO A 16 3.94 11.97 14.43
N LEU A 17 4.16 11.19 13.35
CA LEU A 17 3.10 10.45 12.67
C LEU A 17 2.48 9.41 13.59
N LEU A 18 3.30 8.59 14.23
CA LEU A 18 2.85 7.57 15.18
C LEU A 18 2.12 8.20 16.36
N GLY A 19 2.65 9.31 16.89
CA GLY A 19 2.02 10.09 17.97
C GLY A 19 0.62 10.58 17.58
N LEU A 20 0.45 11.11 16.36
CA LEU A 20 -0.84 11.53 15.83
C LEU A 20 -1.82 10.35 15.75
N TRP A 21 -1.43 9.24 15.14
CA TRP A 21 -2.30 8.07 14.96
C TRP A 21 -2.72 7.47 16.31
N LEU A 22 -1.79 7.38 17.29
CA LEU A 22 -2.11 6.93 18.64
C LEU A 22 -3.06 7.88 19.36
N SER A 23 -2.86 9.19 19.21
CA SER A 23 -3.76 10.19 19.81
C SER A 23 -5.19 10.06 19.26
N VAL A 24 -5.35 9.92 17.95
CA VAL A 24 -6.64 9.67 17.32
C VAL A 24 -7.25 8.34 17.81
N GLY A 25 -6.49 7.25 17.79
CA GLY A 25 -6.96 5.93 18.22
C GLY A 25 -7.39 5.90 19.69
N ARG A 26 -6.65 6.55 20.58
CA ARG A 26 -7.05 6.69 21.99
C ARG A 26 -8.34 7.52 22.14
N SER A 27 -8.53 8.53 21.30
CA SER A 27 -9.75 9.33 21.29
C SER A 27 -10.96 8.50 20.84
N VAL A 28 -10.79 7.67 19.82
CA VAL A 28 -11.79 6.70 19.34
C VAL A 28 -12.16 5.71 20.44
N ALA A 29 -11.16 5.19 21.17
CA ALA A 29 -11.38 4.29 22.31
C ALA A 29 -12.16 4.95 23.44
N ARG A 30 -11.84 6.22 23.80
CA ARG A 30 -12.58 7.01 24.81
C ARG A 30 -14.04 7.24 24.40
N ALA A 31 -14.33 7.34 23.12
CA ALA A 31 -15.69 7.45 22.60
C ALA A 31 -16.51 6.13 22.71
N GLY A 32 -15.92 5.06 23.26
CA GLY A 32 -16.59 3.78 23.46
C GLY A 32 -16.45 2.78 22.31
N VAL A 33 -15.73 3.12 21.24
CA VAL A 33 -15.43 2.19 20.14
C VAL A 33 -14.51 1.08 20.64
N ARG A 34 -14.79 -0.14 20.26
CA ARG A 34 -14.04 -1.33 20.71
C ARG A 34 -13.31 -2.05 19.56
N LYS A 35 -13.71 -1.81 18.33
CA LYS A 35 -13.12 -2.41 17.12
C LYS A 35 -12.67 -1.30 16.18
N LEU A 36 -11.45 -1.36 15.70
CA LEU A 36 -10.84 -0.35 14.83
C LEU A 36 -10.19 -1.04 13.64
N VAL A 37 -10.51 -0.59 12.45
CA VAL A 37 -9.80 -0.97 11.23
C VAL A 37 -8.91 0.19 10.80
N ILE A 38 -7.61 -0.04 10.70
CA ILE A 38 -6.68 0.91 10.08
C ILE A 38 -6.51 0.46 8.63
N PHE A 39 -7.12 1.21 7.70
CA PHE A 39 -7.01 0.92 6.28
C PHE A 39 -5.87 1.73 5.67
N ASN A 40 -4.91 1.04 5.07
CA ASN A 40 -3.71 1.61 4.48
C ASN A 40 -3.57 1.20 3.01
N SER A 41 -3.37 2.18 2.14
CA SER A 41 -3.15 1.98 0.70
C SER A 41 -1.76 2.39 0.22
N HIS A 42 -0.82 2.65 1.14
CA HIS A 42 0.56 3.01 0.82
C HIS A 42 1.56 1.99 1.40
N GLY A 43 2.41 1.41 0.54
CA GLY A 43 3.35 0.34 0.91
C GLY A 43 4.34 0.73 2.01
N GLY A 44 4.88 1.95 1.94
CA GLY A 44 5.89 2.47 2.87
C GLY A 44 5.42 2.64 4.33
N GLN A 45 4.10 2.57 4.58
CA GLN A 45 3.53 2.77 5.93
C GLN A 45 3.22 1.47 6.69
N LYS A 46 3.48 0.29 6.15
CA LYS A 46 3.14 -0.99 6.81
C LYS A 46 3.67 -1.08 8.23
N GLY A 47 4.97 -0.87 8.42
CA GLY A 47 5.59 -0.94 9.75
C GLY A 47 5.02 0.07 10.75
N HIS A 48 4.66 1.27 10.29
CA HIS A 48 4.03 2.31 11.12
C HIS A 48 2.63 1.89 11.57
N VAL A 49 1.83 1.34 10.65
CA VAL A 49 0.49 0.79 10.93
C VAL A 49 0.59 -0.36 11.94
N ASP A 50 1.58 -1.25 11.79
CA ASP A 50 1.80 -2.37 12.69
C ASP A 50 2.08 -1.89 14.11
N GLN A 51 2.95 -0.91 14.28
CA GLN A 51 3.29 -0.33 15.58
C GLN A 51 2.10 0.40 16.20
N ALA A 52 1.37 1.21 15.44
CA ALA A 52 0.18 1.90 15.93
C ALA A 52 -0.90 0.91 16.39
N ALA A 53 -1.17 -0.10 15.57
CA ALA A 53 -2.19 -1.10 15.87
C ALA A 53 -1.88 -1.89 17.14
N LEU A 54 -0.63 -2.37 17.28
CA LEU A 54 -0.21 -3.11 18.47
C LEU A 54 -0.31 -2.26 19.73
N ARG A 55 0.16 -1.01 19.68
CA ARG A 55 0.09 -0.10 20.83
C ARG A 55 -1.36 0.22 21.23
N LEU A 56 -2.25 0.49 20.28
CA LEU A 56 -3.66 0.70 20.56
C LEU A 56 -4.34 -0.54 21.14
N ARG A 57 -3.95 -1.74 20.67
CA ARG A 57 -4.41 -2.98 21.28
C ARG A 57 -3.99 -3.09 22.74
N VAL A 58 -2.72 -2.82 23.05
CA VAL A 58 -2.16 -2.93 24.41
C VAL A 58 -2.70 -1.85 25.33
N GLU A 59 -2.70 -0.60 24.87
CA GLU A 59 -3.02 0.57 25.71
C GLU A 59 -4.53 0.76 25.92
N CYS A 60 -5.36 0.37 24.94
CA CYS A 60 -6.79 0.67 24.92
C CYS A 60 -7.69 -0.58 24.93
N GLY A 61 -7.13 -1.77 24.84
CA GLY A 61 -7.92 -3.01 24.77
C GLY A 61 -8.74 -3.17 23.50
N LEU A 62 -8.42 -2.43 22.43
CA LEU A 62 -9.15 -2.50 21.16
C LEU A 62 -8.87 -3.81 20.40
N LEU A 63 -9.86 -4.31 19.66
CA LEU A 63 -9.61 -5.15 18.51
C LEU A 63 -9.14 -4.23 17.37
N VAL A 64 -7.86 -4.29 16.98
CA VAL A 64 -7.34 -3.45 15.90
C VAL A 64 -6.95 -4.33 14.71
N VAL A 65 -7.56 -4.06 13.57
CA VAL A 65 -7.30 -4.76 12.31
C VAL A 65 -6.45 -3.88 11.39
N ARG A 66 -5.38 -4.45 10.86
CA ARG A 66 -4.46 -3.80 9.92
C ARG A 66 -4.82 -4.21 8.51
N ALA A 67 -5.59 -3.40 7.83
CA ALA A 67 -6.03 -3.67 6.46
C ALA A 67 -5.13 -2.91 5.47
N HIS A 68 -4.36 -3.66 4.70
CA HIS A 68 -3.57 -3.10 3.60
C HIS A 68 -4.26 -3.43 2.29
N SER A 69 -4.50 -2.44 1.42
CA SER A 69 -5.16 -2.64 0.12
C SER A 69 -4.49 -3.73 -0.73
N PHE A 70 -3.16 -3.81 -0.67
CA PHE A 70 -2.38 -4.84 -1.37
C PHE A 70 -2.66 -6.27 -0.86
N GLY A 71 -3.11 -6.42 0.39
CA GLY A 71 -3.49 -7.71 0.97
C GLY A 71 -4.79 -8.27 0.41
N PHE A 72 -5.60 -7.45 -0.26
CA PHE A 72 -6.83 -7.90 -0.89
C PHE A 72 -6.59 -8.64 -2.21
N GLY A 73 -5.36 -8.54 -2.74
CA GLY A 73 -5.00 -9.11 -4.02
C GLY A 73 -5.62 -8.34 -5.20
N VAL A 74 -5.52 -8.95 -6.37
CA VAL A 74 -6.08 -8.43 -7.62
C VAL A 74 -6.92 -9.52 -8.28
N PRO A 75 -7.93 -9.17 -9.11
CA PRO A 75 -8.64 -10.15 -9.93
C PRO A 75 -7.66 -10.97 -10.79
N PRO A 76 -7.85 -12.30 -10.90
CA PRO A 76 -6.98 -13.14 -11.71
C PRO A 76 -6.88 -12.67 -13.16
N GLY A 77 -5.66 -12.55 -13.68
CA GLY A 77 -5.42 -12.16 -15.07
C GLY A 77 -5.55 -10.67 -15.37
N LEU A 78 -5.89 -9.83 -14.39
CA LEU A 78 -6.06 -8.39 -14.60
C LEU A 78 -4.72 -7.68 -14.91
N PHE A 79 -3.65 -8.12 -14.26
CA PHE A 79 -2.28 -7.61 -14.47
C PHE A 79 -1.31 -8.76 -14.67
N ASP A 80 -0.22 -8.48 -15.38
CA ASP A 80 0.84 -9.46 -15.61
C ASP A 80 1.53 -9.86 -14.30
N VAL A 81 1.99 -11.10 -14.23
CA VAL A 81 2.70 -11.65 -13.05
C VAL A 81 3.96 -10.83 -12.74
N ASP A 82 4.66 -10.38 -13.76
CA ASP A 82 5.87 -9.56 -13.60
C ASP A 82 5.56 -8.18 -13.03
N GLU A 83 4.46 -7.55 -13.48
CA GLU A 83 3.97 -6.30 -12.91
C GLU A 83 3.60 -6.47 -11.42
N LEU A 84 2.90 -7.54 -11.07
CA LEU A 84 2.52 -7.81 -9.68
C LEU A 84 3.72 -8.12 -8.77
N ALA A 85 4.78 -8.66 -9.33
CA ALA A 85 6.01 -8.98 -8.60
C ALA A 85 6.96 -7.79 -8.46
N HIS A 86 7.03 -6.90 -9.44
CA HIS A 86 8.07 -5.88 -9.58
C HIS A 86 7.55 -4.46 -9.81
N GLY A 87 6.25 -4.28 -10.10
CA GLY A 87 5.59 -2.99 -10.25
C GLY A 87 5.25 -2.36 -8.90
N LEU A 88 6.26 -1.87 -8.19
CA LEU A 88 6.13 -1.43 -6.79
C LEU A 88 5.56 -0.02 -6.64
N HIS A 89 5.68 0.85 -7.66
CA HIS A 89 5.25 2.24 -7.59
C HIS A 89 5.06 2.86 -8.98
N GLY A 90 3.87 3.41 -9.23
CA GLY A 90 3.57 4.10 -10.49
C GLY A 90 3.56 3.20 -11.73
N GLY A 91 3.49 1.89 -11.59
CA GLY A 91 3.35 0.91 -12.66
C GLY A 91 1.90 0.80 -13.17
N ALA A 92 1.56 -0.32 -13.82
CA ALA A 92 0.25 -0.53 -14.40
C ALA A 92 -0.89 -0.52 -13.36
N VAL A 93 -0.65 -1.04 -12.16
CA VAL A 93 -1.67 -1.16 -11.10
C VAL A 93 -2.13 0.22 -10.63
N GLU A 94 -1.21 1.06 -10.16
CA GLU A 94 -1.53 2.38 -9.61
C GLU A 94 -1.96 3.35 -10.71
N THR A 95 -1.30 3.30 -11.87
CA THR A 95 -1.67 4.13 -13.02
C THR A 95 -3.06 3.80 -13.54
N SER A 96 -3.50 2.53 -13.49
CA SER A 96 -4.86 2.14 -13.86
C SER A 96 -5.90 2.75 -12.92
N LEU A 97 -5.65 2.73 -11.60
CA LEU A 97 -6.52 3.38 -10.62
C LEU A 97 -6.63 4.89 -10.91
N MET A 98 -5.50 5.55 -11.17
CA MET A 98 -5.50 6.98 -11.50
C MET A 98 -6.20 7.28 -12.82
N LEU A 99 -6.04 6.45 -13.85
CA LEU A 99 -6.76 6.61 -15.11
C LEU A 99 -8.27 6.48 -14.97
N HIS A 100 -8.74 5.65 -14.01
CA HIS A 100 -10.16 5.53 -13.69
C HIS A 100 -10.67 6.71 -12.86
N LEU A 101 -9.96 7.06 -11.81
CA LEU A 101 -10.43 8.03 -10.82
C LEU A 101 -10.19 9.49 -11.25
N ARG A 102 -9.04 9.77 -11.83
CA ARG A 102 -8.60 11.12 -12.21
C ARG A 102 -7.74 11.07 -13.48
N PRO A 103 -8.32 10.72 -14.65
CA PRO A 103 -7.58 10.65 -15.91
C PRO A 103 -6.95 11.98 -16.33
N ASP A 104 -7.49 13.08 -15.85
CA ASP A 104 -6.97 14.44 -16.03
C ASP A 104 -5.62 14.69 -15.36
N LEU A 105 -5.25 13.90 -14.35
CA LEU A 105 -3.97 14.01 -13.64
C LEU A 105 -2.89 13.07 -14.19
N VAL A 106 -3.23 12.18 -15.13
CA VAL A 106 -2.26 11.26 -15.71
C VAL A 106 -1.64 11.82 -16.97
N ARG A 107 -0.34 12.03 -16.94
CA ARG A 107 0.46 12.45 -18.11
C ARG A 107 0.69 11.25 -19.02
N ARG A 108 -0.22 11.01 -19.95
CA ARG A 108 -0.22 9.83 -20.83
C ARG A 108 1.03 9.70 -21.67
N GLU A 109 1.62 10.83 -22.07
CA GLU A 109 2.85 10.92 -22.84
C GLU A 109 4.10 10.47 -22.04
N ALA A 110 3.99 10.41 -20.71
CA ALA A 110 5.06 9.98 -19.82
C ALA A 110 4.95 8.49 -19.41
N LEU A 111 3.93 7.78 -19.88
CA LEU A 111 3.76 6.36 -19.55
C LEU A 111 4.86 5.53 -20.24
N ALA A 112 5.61 4.78 -19.45
CA ALA A 112 6.72 3.96 -19.92
C ALA A 112 6.82 2.64 -19.13
N ASP A 113 7.70 1.75 -19.57
CA ASP A 113 8.17 0.65 -18.73
C ASP A 113 9.33 1.19 -17.87
N PHE A 114 9.19 1.03 -16.57
CA PHE A 114 10.17 1.44 -15.55
C PHE A 114 10.69 0.19 -14.82
N PRO A 115 11.64 -0.57 -15.43
CA PRO A 115 12.11 -1.80 -14.86
C PRO A 115 12.87 -1.56 -13.56
N SER A 116 12.36 -2.08 -12.44
CA SER A 116 13.02 -1.96 -11.14
C SER A 116 14.23 -2.89 -11.04
N ILE A 117 15.17 -2.55 -10.14
CA ILE A 117 16.27 -3.47 -9.79
C ILE A 117 15.76 -4.81 -9.26
N GLY A 118 14.50 -4.88 -8.80
CA GLY A 118 13.87 -6.11 -8.34
C GLY A 118 13.83 -7.21 -9.39
N ARG A 119 13.61 -6.87 -10.67
CA ARG A 119 13.71 -7.83 -11.79
C ARG A 119 15.12 -8.42 -11.89
N ALA A 120 16.16 -7.58 -11.79
CA ALA A 120 17.54 -8.04 -11.86
C ALA A 120 17.96 -8.88 -10.66
N LEU A 121 17.48 -8.57 -9.46
CA LEU A 121 17.71 -9.36 -8.25
C LEU A 121 17.02 -10.72 -8.36
N ALA A 122 15.76 -10.76 -8.78
CA ALA A 122 15.01 -12.00 -8.98
C ALA A 122 15.69 -12.93 -10.02
N ALA A 123 16.19 -12.38 -11.12
CA ALA A 123 16.91 -13.14 -12.16
C ALA A 123 18.20 -13.83 -11.66
N ARG A 124 18.80 -13.34 -10.57
CA ARG A 124 19.97 -13.97 -9.96
C ARG A 124 19.63 -15.23 -9.13
N GLY A 125 18.36 -15.50 -8.86
CA GLY A 125 17.90 -16.65 -8.07
C GLY A 125 18.35 -16.65 -6.61
N GLY A 126 18.75 -15.49 -6.07
CA GLY A 126 19.18 -15.32 -4.68
C GLY A 126 18.01 -15.12 -3.71
N VAL A 127 18.34 -14.94 -2.42
CA VAL A 127 17.35 -14.65 -1.36
C VAL A 127 17.13 -13.15 -1.14
N LEU A 128 18.05 -12.30 -1.61
CA LEU A 128 17.91 -10.84 -1.54
C LEU A 128 16.95 -10.36 -2.63
N GLY A 129 15.95 -9.61 -2.22
CA GLY A 129 15.01 -8.93 -3.11
C GLY A 129 14.75 -7.50 -2.64
N VAL A 130 13.92 -6.77 -3.34
CA VAL A 130 13.48 -5.44 -2.89
C VAL A 130 12.55 -5.58 -1.67
N GLU A 131 11.53 -6.45 -1.78
CA GLU A 131 10.57 -6.73 -0.72
C GLU A 131 10.66 -8.19 -0.25
N LYS A 132 10.84 -9.12 -1.18
CA LYS A 132 10.82 -10.58 -0.94
C LYS A 132 11.92 -11.26 -1.74
N PRO A 133 12.38 -12.46 -1.28
CA PRO A 133 12.09 -13.17 -0.01
C PRO A 133 12.59 -12.41 1.22
N VAL A 134 13.77 -11.75 1.16
CA VAL A 134 14.34 -10.89 2.20
C VAL A 134 14.53 -9.50 1.61
N GLY A 135 13.75 -8.54 2.11
CA GLY A 135 13.75 -7.18 1.60
C GLY A 135 14.94 -6.36 2.11
N MET A 136 15.33 -5.37 1.32
CA MET A 136 16.28 -4.32 1.72
C MET A 136 15.54 -3.01 1.99
N ALA A 137 16.12 -2.11 2.78
CA ALA A 137 15.65 -0.74 2.85
C ALA A 137 16.05 0.00 1.56
N TRP A 138 15.11 0.76 0.99
CA TRP A 138 15.32 1.44 -0.29
C TRP A 138 14.63 2.81 -0.34
N MET A 139 15.19 3.68 -1.15
CA MET A 139 14.56 4.90 -1.64
C MET A 139 14.06 4.67 -3.07
N ALA A 140 13.03 5.39 -3.49
CA ALA A 140 12.42 5.16 -4.80
C ALA A 140 13.41 5.27 -5.98
N GLN A 141 14.38 6.19 -5.91
CA GLN A 141 15.46 6.32 -6.90
C GLN A 141 16.44 5.14 -6.92
N ASP A 142 16.54 4.37 -5.83
CA ASP A 142 17.38 3.16 -5.78
C ASP A 142 16.77 2.04 -6.63
N LEU A 143 15.44 2.04 -6.76
CA LEU A 143 14.71 1.05 -7.54
C LEU A 143 14.75 1.37 -9.03
N HIS A 144 14.51 2.64 -9.37
CA HIS A 144 14.61 3.18 -10.73
C HIS A 144 14.82 4.70 -10.66
N PRO A 145 15.67 5.31 -11.51
CA PRO A 145 16.00 6.74 -11.43
C PRO A 145 14.79 7.68 -11.54
N SER A 146 13.72 7.28 -12.23
CA SER A 146 12.47 8.06 -12.31
C SER A 146 11.62 8.00 -11.04
N GLY A 147 11.92 7.09 -10.10
CA GLY A 147 11.10 6.81 -8.93
C GLY A 147 9.90 5.92 -9.18
N ALA A 148 9.53 5.67 -10.44
CA ALA A 148 8.48 4.72 -10.81
C ALA A 148 9.05 3.32 -11.04
N CYS A 149 8.25 2.28 -10.80
CA CYS A 149 8.62 0.87 -10.99
C CYS A 149 7.42 0.09 -11.52
N GLY A 150 7.55 -0.49 -12.71
CA GLY A 150 6.51 -1.26 -13.38
C GLY A 150 6.23 -0.75 -14.80
N ASP A 151 5.39 -1.44 -15.53
CA ASP A 151 5.05 -1.07 -16.90
C ASP A 151 3.73 -0.28 -16.99
N ALA A 152 3.83 1.04 -16.78
CA ALA A 152 2.69 1.94 -16.81
C ALA A 152 1.96 1.98 -18.18
N ARG A 153 2.58 1.52 -19.27
CA ARG A 153 1.96 1.43 -20.60
C ARG A 153 0.81 0.43 -20.64
N GLN A 154 0.83 -0.57 -19.74
CA GLN A 154 -0.23 -1.60 -19.65
C GLN A 154 -1.46 -1.12 -18.86
N ALA A 155 -1.43 0.09 -18.34
CA ALA A 155 -2.51 0.65 -17.54
C ALA A 155 -3.73 1.01 -18.39
N SER A 156 -4.91 0.82 -17.84
CA SER A 156 -6.16 1.32 -18.42
C SER A 156 -7.18 1.71 -17.35
N ALA A 157 -8.08 2.63 -17.69
CA ALA A 157 -9.17 3.04 -16.80
C ALA A 157 -10.11 1.87 -16.46
N GLU A 158 -10.27 0.92 -17.37
CA GLU A 158 -11.10 -0.27 -17.16
C GLU A 158 -10.49 -1.19 -16.12
N LYS A 159 -9.19 -1.50 -16.22
CA LYS A 159 -8.47 -2.24 -15.19
C LYS A 159 -8.54 -1.54 -13.82
N GLY A 160 -8.45 -0.20 -13.83
CA GLY A 160 -8.58 0.59 -12.61
C GLY A 160 -9.95 0.48 -11.96
N ARG A 161 -11.01 0.52 -12.76
CA ARG A 161 -12.39 0.32 -12.30
C ARG A 161 -12.58 -1.07 -11.68
N GLU A 162 -12.17 -2.11 -12.39
CA GLU A 162 -12.30 -3.51 -11.93
C GLU A 162 -11.52 -3.76 -10.64
N LEU A 163 -10.29 -3.24 -10.55
CA LEU A 163 -9.48 -3.33 -9.33
C LEU A 163 -10.14 -2.60 -8.16
N LEU A 164 -10.64 -1.38 -8.37
CA LEU A 164 -11.30 -0.61 -7.32
C LEU A 164 -12.56 -1.31 -6.80
N GLU A 165 -13.40 -1.85 -7.70
CA GLU A 165 -14.58 -2.63 -7.33
C GLU A 165 -14.19 -3.88 -6.53
N HIS A 166 -13.14 -4.60 -6.95
CA HIS A 166 -12.61 -5.75 -6.20
C HIS A 166 -12.18 -5.34 -4.77
N MET A 167 -11.36 -4.29 -4.66
CA MET A 167 -10.87 -3.81 -3.36
C MET A 167 -12.02 -3.35 -2.45
N ALA A 168 -13.02 -2.65 -2.98
CA ALA A 168 -14.18 -2.21 -2.23
C ALA A 168 -15.00 -3.39 -1.69
N ASN A 169 -15.24 -4.41 -2.52
CA ASN A 169 -15.96 -5.61 -2.11
C ASN A 169 -15.19 -6.40 -1.04
N ARG A 170 -13.85 -6.50 -1.17
CA ARG A 170 -13.00 -7.15 -0.16
C ARG A 170 -12.98 -6.38 1.16
N LEU A 171 -12.95 -5.06 1.10
CA LEU A 171 -13.03 -4.22 2.30
C LEU A 171 -14.39 -4.36 2.99
N ALA A 172 -15.49 -4.35 2.24
CA ALA A 172 -16.83 -4.56 2.78
C ALA A 172 -16.94 -5.91 3.51
N ALA A 173 -16.49 -7.00 2.87
CA ALA A 173 -16.46 -8.32 3.50
C ALA A 173 -15.60 -8.33 4.79
N LEU A 174 -14.42 -7.70 4.77
CA LEU A 174 -13.58 -7.57 5.97
C LEU A 174 -14.30 -6.83 7.10
N LEU A 175 -15.04 -5.77 6.80
CA LEU A 175 -15.78 -5.02 7.81
C LEU A 175 -16.88 -5.86 8.47
N ASP A 176 -17.58 -6.69 7.69
CA ASP A 176 -18.58 -7.62 8.21
C ASP A 176 -17.92 -8.70 9.11
N GLU A 177 -16.79 -9.26 8.69
CA GLU A 177 -16.02 -10.20 9.50
C GLU A 177 -15.55 -9.57 10.82
N VAL A 178 -15.02 -8.35 10.77
CA VAL A 178 -14.59 -7.60 11.96
C VAL A 178 -15.77 -7.28 12.87
N ALA A 179 -16.93 -6.95 12.31
CA ALA A 179 -18.14 -6.71 13.09
C ALA A 179 -18.56 -7.97 13.86
N ALA A 180 -18.48 -9.14 13.24
CA ALA A 180 -18.81 -10.42 13.84
C ALA A 180 -17.76 -10.96 14.83
N GLN A 181 -16.48 -10.55 14.70
CA GLN A 181 -15.38 -11.08 15.52
C GLN A 181 -15.56 -10.72 16.99
N PRO A 182 -15.48 -11.67 17.95
CA PRO A 182 -15.45 -11.38 19.37
C PRO A 182 -14.30 -10.43 19.75
N LEU A 183 -14.51 -9.64 20.79
CA LEU A 183 -13.41 -8.84 21.34
C LEU A 183 -12.37 -9.80 21.98
N PRO A 184 -11.09 -9.54 21.77
CA PRO A 184 -10.05 -10.32 22.45
C PRO A 184 -10.10 -10.03 23.95
N GLY A 185 -9.92 -11.09 24.73
CA GLY A 185 -9.88 -11.04 26.19
C GLY A 185 -8.71 -10.19 26.72
#